data_c89b5c26fc1b2ea02545fce263c5bda0
#
_entry.id   c89b5c26fc1b2ea02545fce263c5bda0
#
_cell.length_a   1.000
_cell.length_b   1.000
_cell.length_c   1.000
_cell.angle_alpha   90.00
_cell.angle_beta   90.00
_cell.angle_gamma   90.00
#
_symmetry.space_group_name_H-M   'P 1'
#
loop_
_entity.id
_entity.type
_entity.pdbx_description
1 polymer ?
#
loop_
_entity_poly.entity_id
_entity_poly.type
_entity_poly.pdbx_seq_one_letter_code
_entity_poly.pdbx_strand_id
1 'polypeptide(L)'
;MATSTMILGGTGLLGFHTAQALLEAGGEVTSVSTESNNPASWYPSQARLHKGDVFTMSSERLEELFAGHDSVVYALGPDDRVTPPAPASAFFQERLVETSVRAVAAAKASGVKRVVVFGSYFTYFDRTEPERGLAARHPYMAARVEQQERCLALASDDFSVAVLEIPYVFGLVPERNPLWADVLVPRLDLMRPWIFFPPGGTAMTSAGYVGRVARSVIEQEITGPLPVAEQNMEWKQFLTIASEELYGAARRVITVPGQLVAGYGVGQQLALRIKGLDSGLRYRDYLANVQAKKSFIPESVIDELGSRLGLQPGSVEPAIRKTFAECRAISERPRRKSEPS
;
A
#
# COMPACT_ATOMS: atom_id res chain seq x y z
N MET A 1 27.47 -5.86 12.30
CA MET A 1 26.54 -5.65 13.43
C MET A 1 25.13 -5.83 12.88
N ALA A 2 24.18 -6.32 13.69
CA ALA A 2 22.79 -6.41 13.27
C ALA A 2 22.25 -4.98 13.03
N THR A 3 21.55 -4.74 11.91
CA THR A 3 20.97 -3.43 11.59
C THR A 3 19.74 -3.20 12.47
N SER A 4 19.70 -2.07 13.19
CA SER A 4 18.56 -1.67 14.00
C SER A 4 17.60 -0.82 13.16
N THR A 5 16.35 -1.28 13.03
CA THR A 5 15.34 -0.63 12.18
C THR A 5 14.10 -0.21 12.98
N MET A 6 13.72 1.06 12.86
CA MET A 6 12.43 1.55 13.34
C MET A 6 11.38 1.47 12.22
N ILE A 7 10.22 0.85 12.48
CA ILE A 7 9.10 0.77 11.54
C ILE A 7 7.91 1.60 12.04
N LEU A 8 7.57 2.65 11.34
CA LEU A 8 6.36 3.41 11.57
C LEU A 8 5.18 2.71 10.86
N GLY A 9 4.22 2.18 11.63
CA GLY A 9 3.14 1.38 11.09
C GLY A 9 3.46 -0.12 10.98
N GLY A 10 4.35 -0.63 11.84
CA GLY A 10 4.78 -2.03 11.83
C GLY A 10 3.67 -3.06 11.98
N THR A 11 2.53 -2.71 12.55
CA THR A 11 1.36 -3.60 12.69
C THR A 11 0.43 -3.60 11.48
N GLY A 12 0.67 -2.74 10.47
CA GLY A 12 -0.02 -2.77 9.18
C GLY A 12 0.44 -3.92 8.30
N LEU A 13 -0.27 -4.19 7.19
CA LEU A 13 0.06 -5.29 6.28
C LEU A 13 1.52 -5.27 5.83
N LEU A 14 1.96 -4.15 5.28
CA LEU A 14 3.31 -4.02 4.74
C LEU A 14 4.37 -3.93 5.84
N GLY A 15 4.07 -3.18 6.93
CA GLY A 15 4.98 -3.06 8.06
C GLY A 15 5.24 -4.40 8.77
N PHE A 16 4.20 -5.23 8.91
CA PHE A 16 4.32 -6.57 9.50
C PHE A 16 5.26 -7.48 8.68
N HIS A 17 5.06 -7.56 7.37
CA HIS A 17 5.91 -8.36 6.50
C HIS A 17 7.35 -7.81 6.39
N THR A 18 7.50 -6.49 6.53
CA THR A 18 8.83 -5.87 6.60
C THR A 18 9.53 -6.24 7.91
N ALA A 19 8.82 -6.19 9.04
CA ALA A 19 9.35 -6.63 10.32
C ALA A 19 9.81 -8.09 10.27
N GLN A 20 9.00 -8.98 9.68
CA GLN A 20 9.38 -10.38 9.49
C GLN A 20 10.67 -10.50 8.65
N ALA A 21 10.73 -9.85 7.49
CA ALA A 21 11.89 -9.93 6.60
C ALA A 21 13.19 -9.43 7.24
N LEU A 22 13.11 -8.38 8.07
CA LEU A 22 14.26 -7.85 8.81
C LEU A 22 14.71 -8.79 9.93
N LEU A 23 13.76 -9.34 10.71
CA LEU A 23 14.03 -10.28 11.78
C LEU A 23 14.63 -11.58 11.26
N GLU A 24 14.11 -12.12 10.15
CA GLU A 24 14.64 -13.32 9.47
C GLU A 24 16.09 -13.13 9.01
N ALA A 25 16.50 -11.89 8.72
CA ALA A 25 17.88 -11.55 8.40
C ALA A 25 18.76 -11.28 9.63
N GLY A 26 18.23 -11.46 10.85
CA GLY A 26 18.95 -11.21 12.09
C GLY A 26 19.05 -9.74 12.50
N GLY A 27 18.25 -8.86 11.89
CA GLY A 27 18.13 -7.46 12.29
C GLY A 27 17.34 -7.26 13.58
N GLU A 28 17.55 -6.11 14.24
CA GLU A 28 16.73 -5.65 15.36
C GLU A 28 15.59 -4.78 14.84
N VAL A 29 14.37 -5.04 15.29
CA VAL A 29 13.18 -4.30 14.85
C VAL A 29 12.48 -3.66 16.04
N THR A 30 12.22 -2.36 15.90
CA THR A 30 11.34 -1.60 16.77
C THR A 30 10.18 -1.06 15.92
N SER A 31 8.95 -1.18 16.38
CA SER A 31 7.77 -0.71 15.64
C SER A 31 6.95 0.27 16.47
N VAL A 32 6.30 1.22 15.77
CA VAL A 32 5.30 2.11 16.38
C VAL A 32 3.91 1.73 15.88
N SER A 33 2.98 1.64 16.81
CA SER A 33 1.57 1.33 16.55
C SER A 33 0.67 2.19 17.44
N THR A 34 -0.53 2.48 16.95
CA THR A 34 -1.56 3.15 17.77
C THR A 34 -2.10 2.21 18.85
N GLU A 35 -2.68 2.75 19.92
CA GLU A 35 -3.23 1.94 21.02
C GLU A 35 -4.35 0.99 20.59
N SER A 36 -5.14 1.37 19.59
CA SER A 36 -6.21 0.55 19.02
C SER A 36 -5.73 -0.74 18.37
N ASN A 37 -4.44 -0.83 18.05
CA ASN A 37 -3.80 -1.98 17.44
C ASN A 37 -2.85 -2.62 18.45
N ASN A 38 -3.37 -3.27 19.51
CA ASN A 38 -2.53 -4.00 20.47
C ASN A 38 -2.26 -5.43 19.95
N PRO A 39 -1.17 -5.67 19.22
CA PRO A 39 -0.92 -6.93 18.53
C PRO A 39 -0.10 -7.94 19.39
N ALA A 40 -0.16 -7.84 20.70
CA ALA A 40 0.76 -8.53 21.61
C ALA A 40 0.80 -10.07 21.43
N SER A 41 -0.26 -10.69 20.88
CA SER A 41 -0.33 -12.14 20.70
C SER A 41 0.22 -12.63 19.37
N TRP A 42 0.12 -11.83 18.29
CA TRP A 42 0.46 -12.26 16.92
C TRP A 42 1.64 -11.52 16.30
N TYR A 43 2.06 -10.40 16.89
CA TYR A 43 3.22 -9.67 16.41
C TYR A 43 4.51 -10.40 16.79
N PRO A 44 5.57 -10.37 15.97
CA PRO A 44 6.82 -11.06 16.28
C PRO A 44 7.36 -10.67 17.66
N SER A 45 7.54 -11.64 18.55
CA SER A 45 7.99 -11.40 19.92
C SER A 45 9.42 -10.87 20.02
N GLN A 46 10.20 -11.01 18.96
CA GLN A 46 11.56 -10.48 18.85
C GLN A 46 11.56 -8.97 18.57
N ALA A 47 10.46 -8.41 18.06
CA ALA A 47 10.33 -6.98 17.78
C ALA A 47 9.89 -6.23 19.04
N ARG A 48 10.47 -5.05 19.26
CA ARG A 48 9.98 -4.11 20.28
C ARG A 48 8.80 -3.32 19.70
N LEU A 49 7.77 -3.08 20.52
CA LEU A 49 6.60 -2.33 20.10
C LEU A 49 6.41 -1.10 20.99
N HIS A 50 6.42 0.09 20.37
CA HIS A 50 6.05 1.36 21.00
C HIS A 50 4.62 1.73 20.65
N LYS A 51 3.86 2.18 21.64
CA LYS A 51 2.52 2.74 21.41
C LYS A 51 2.65 4.23 21.09
N GLY A 52 1.97 4.66 20.04
CA GLY A 52 1.92 6.06 19.67
C GLY A 52 1.27 6.32 18.32
N ASP A 53 0.79 7.55 18.14
CA ASP A 53 0.24 8.03 16.88
C ASP A 53 1.23 8.99 16.21
N VAL A 54 1.92 8.50 15.20
CA VAL A 54 2.93 9.26 14.43
C VAL A 54 2.35 10.53 13.80
N PHE A 55 1.05 10.53 13.48
CA PHE A 55 0.40 11.70 12.88
C PHE A 55 0.34 12.91 13.83
N THR A 56 0.35 12.65 15.12
CA THR A 56 0.28 13.70 16.18
C THR A 56 1.62 13.98 16.86
N MET A 57 2.68 13.20 16.58
CA MET A 57 4.00 13.39 17.15
C MET A 57 4.69 14.64 16.59
N SER A 58 5.37 15.40 17.47
CA SER A 58 6.26 16.48 17.05
C SER A 58 7.55 15.95 16.42
N SER A 59 8.32 16.82 15.76
CA SER A 59 9.62 16.46 15.19
C SER A 59 10.59 15.96 16.26
N GLU A 60 10.66 16.65 17.39
CA GLU A 60 11.52 16.32 18.53
C GLU A 60 11.18 14.94 19.08
N ARG A 61 9.87 14.61 19.19
CA ARG A 61 9.44 13.29 19.64
C ARG A 61 9.80 12.18 18.66
N LEU A 62 9.77 12.46 17.36
CA LEU A 62 10.23 11.53 16.34
C LEU A 62 11.75 11.36 16.37
N GLU A 63 12.52 12.43 16.57
CA GLU A 63 13.97 12.37 16.71
C GLU A 63 14.38 11.51 17.92
N GLU A 64 13.76 11.70 19.09
CA GLU A 64 13.97 10.85 20.27
C GLU A 64 13.67 9.38 19.97
N LEU A 65 12.58 9.12 19.23
CA LEU A 65 12.15 7.77 18.89
C LEU A 65 13.13 7.08 17.93
N PHE A 66 13.74 7.83 17.02
CA PHE A 66 14.68 7.31 16.02
C PHE A 66 16.12 7.20 16.55
N ALA A 67 16.44 7.85 17.63
CA ALA A 67 17.80 7.84 18.19
C ALA A 67 18.28 6.40 18.43
N GLY A 68 19.48 6.09 17.92
CA GLY A 68 20.11 4.78 18.05
C GLY A 68 19.63 3.72 17.04
N HIS A 69 18.77 4.08 16.08
CA HIS A 69 18.42 3.21 14.96
C HIS A 69 19.25 3.55 13.72
N ASP A 70 19.64 2.52 12.94
CA ASP A 70 20.39 2.68 11.69
C ASP A 70 19.47 3.07 10.54
N SER A 71 18.22 2.62 10.58
CA SER A 71 17.26 2.82 9.51
C SER A 71 15.82 3.05 10.02
N VAL A 72 15.02 3.71 9.18
CA VAL A 72 13.59 3.94 9.40
C VAL A 72 12.78 3.46 8.20
N VAL A 73 11.69 2.73 8.43
CA VAL A 73 10.70 2.39 7.43
C VAL A 73 9.41 3.14 7.73
N TYR A 74 8.98 3.98 6.79
CA TYR A 74 7.72 4.70 6.86
C TYR A 74 6.63 3.92 6.11
N ALA A 75 5.85 3.12 6.84
CA ALA A 75 4.78 2.27 6.32
C ALA A 75 3.38 2.76 6.74
N LEU A 76 3.21 4.09 6.75
CA LEU A 76 1.98 4.76 7.17
C LEU A 76 1.33 5.53 6.03
N GLY A 77 0.06 5.82 6.22
CA GLY A 77 -0.70 6.73 5.38
C GLY A 77 -2.00 6.10 4.87
N PRO A 78 -2.99 6.94 4.57
CA PRO A 78 -4.23 6.51 3.94
C PRO A 78 -3.95 6.05 2.51
N ASP A 79 -4.77 5.11 2.05
CA ASP A 79 -4.81 4.71 0.65
C ASP A 79 -5.89 5.49 -0.15
N ASP A 80 -5.99 5.21 -1.44
CA ASP A 80 -6.89 5.87 -2.39
C ASP A 80 -8.38 5.64 -2.13
N ARG A 81 -8.74 4.73 -1.23
CA ARG A 81 -10.13 4.37 -0.87
C ARG A 81 -10.71 5.23 0.25
N VAL A 82 -9.86 5.93 0.97
CA VAL A 82 -10.31 6.82 2.04
C VAL A 82 -11.08 8.00 1.42
N THR A 83 -12.24 8.27 1.97
CA THR A 83 -13.10 9.39 1.57
C THR A 83 -13.25 10.37 2.74
N PRO A 84 -12.30 11.30 2.89
CA PRO A 84 -12.31 12.28 3.98
C PRO A 84 -13.38 13.36 3.76
N PRO A 85 -13.61 14.23 4.76
CA PRO A 85 -14.31 15.50 4.54
C PRO A 85 -13.66 16.29 3.39
N ALA A 86 -14.49 17.00 2.63
CA ALA A 86 -14.00 17.83 1.53
C ALA A 86 -13.24 19.07 2.04
N PRO A 87 -12.16 19.47 1.38
CA PRO A 87 -11.56 18.90 0.17
C PRO A 87 -10.56 17.76 0.51
N ALA A 88 -10.60 16.66 -0.26
CA ALA A 88 -9.71 15.52 -0.09
C ALA A 88 -8.22 15.88 -0.23
N SER A 89 -7.90 16.90 -1.02
CA SER A 89 -6.52 17.35 -1.20
C SER A 89 -5.86 17.78 0.11
N ALA A 90 -6.56 18.51 0.97
CA ALA A 90 -6.03 18.94 2.26
C ALA A 90 -5.71 17.75 3.18
N PHE A 91 -6.60 16.76 3.21
CA PHE A 91 -6.40 15.53 3.98
C PHE A 91 -5.18 14.74 3.51
N PHE A 92 -5.06 14.51 2.20
CA PHE A 92 -3.92 13.75 1.68
C PHE A 92 -2.62 14.54 1.77
N GLN A 93 -2.65 15.88 1.64
CA GLN A 93 -1.50 16.73 1.87
C GLN A 93 -0.96 16.55 3.30
N GLU A 94 -1.83 16.66 4.29
CA GLU A 94 -1.43 16.48 5.69
C GLU A 94 -0.94 15.06 5.98
N ARG A 95 -1.73 14.03 5.59
CA ARG A 95 -1.54 12.65 6.02
C ARG A 95 -0.47 11.89 5.23
N LEU A 96 -0.24 12.24 3.97
CA LEU A 96 0.79 11.61 3.14
C LEU A 96 2.04 12.47 3.07
N VAL A 97 1.91 13.74 2.71
CA VAL A 97 3.07 14.58 2.41
C VAL A 97 3.73 15.11 3.68
N GLU A 98 3.01 15.94 4.44
CA GLU A 98 3.62 16.65 5.58
C GLU A 98 4.10 15.66 6.66
N THR A 99 3.34 14.62 6.94
CA THR A 99 3.74 13.65 7.97
C THR A 99 4.95 12.83 7.55
N SER A 100 5.03 12.38 6.29
CA SER A 100 6.19 11.60 5.83
C SER A 100 7.45 12.44 5.71
N VAL A 101 7.34 13.66 5.18
CA VAL A 101 8.48 14.60 5.08
C VAL A 101 9.02 14.93 6.47
N ARG A 102 8.14 15.21 7.44
CA ARG A 102 8.53 15.44 8.84
C ARG A 102 9.25 14.22 9.42
N ALA A 103 8.75 13.00 9.19
CA ALA A 103 9.39 11.79 9.69
C ALA A 103 10.76 11.55 9.04
N VAL A 104 10.91 11.76 7.73
CA VAL A 104 12.20 11.62 7.03
C VAL A 104 13.19 12.68 7.52
N ALA A 105 12.77 13.93 7.72
CA ALA A 105 13.61 15.00 8.25
C ALA A 105 14.08 14.70 9.69
N ALA A 106 13.16 14.23 10.56
CA ALA A 106 13.50 13.83 11.92
C ALA A 106 14.48 12.64 11.95
N ALA A 107 14.32 11.67 11.05
CA ALA A 107 15.25 10.55 10.90
C ALA A 107 16.66 11.05 10.54
N LYS A 108 16.77 11.99 9.61
CA LYS A 108 18.06 12.61 9.26
C LYS A 108 18.68 13.34 10.44
N ALA A 109 17.89 14.13 11.17
CA ALA A 109 18.35 14.91 12.33
C ALA A 109 18.81 14.01 13.49
N SER A 110 18.19 12.83 13.68
CA SER A 110 18.56 11.87 14.74
C SER A 110 19.78 11.01 14.42
N GLY A 111 20.37 11.16 13.22
CA GLY A 111 21.57 10.42 12.80
C GLY A 111 21.29 9.08 12.12
N VAL A 112 20.03 8.76 11.84
CA VAL A 112 19.63 7.63 10.98
C VAL A 112 20.29 7.77 9.60
N LYS A 113 20.72 6.66 9.03
CA LYS A 113 21.43 6.64 7.73
C LYS A 113 20.56 6.27 6.55
N ARG A 114 19.46 5.56 6.78
CA ARG A 114 18.65 4.96 5.70
C ARG A 114 17.17 5.10 6.01
N VAL A 115 16.42 5.58 5.02
CA VAL A 115 14.96 5.65 5.13
C VAL A 115 14.30 5.00 3.92
N VAL A 116 13.30 4.16 4.18
CA VAL A 116 12.44 3.58 3.15
C VAL A 116 11.02 4.08 3.36
N VAL A 117 10.45 4.77 2.37
CA VAL A 117 9.07 5.27 2.39
C VAL A 117 8.20 4.39 1.50
N PHE A 118 7.06 3.96 2.02
CA PHE A 118 6.08 3.22 1.23
C PHE A 118 5.18 4.19 0.46
N GLY A 119 5.43 4.28 -0.82
CA GLY A 119 4.74 5.13 -1.77
C GLY A 119 3.68 4.39 -2.57
N SER A 120 3.44 4.82 -3.80
CA SER A 120 2.44 4.26 -4.70
C SER A 120 2.98 4.20 -6.13
N TYR A 121 2.68 3.12 -6.84
CA TYR A 121 3.06 2.93 -8.24
C TYR A 121 2.44 3.97 -9.22
N PHE A 122 1.46 4.75 -8.76
CA PHE A 122 0.96 5.86 -9.56
C PHE A 122 2.03 6.91 -9.83
N THR A 123 3.03 7.04 -8.96
CA THR A 123 4.17 7.94 -9.19
C THR A 123 5.08 7.45 -10.31
N TYR A 124 5.21 6.13 -10.47
CA TYR A 124 5.89 5.54 -11.62
C TYR A 124 5.22 5.94 -12.93
N PHE A 125 3.89 5.76 -13.03
CA PHE A 125 3.15 6.10 -14.25
C PHE A 125 3.06 7.61 -14.50
N ASP A 126 2.96 8.44 -13.48
CA ASP A 126 2.98 9.90 -13.65
C ASP A 126 4.30 10.37 -14.25
N ARG A 127 5.41 9.75 -13.86
CA ARG A 127 6.76 10.04 -14.38
C ARG A 127 7.01 9.45 -15.77
N THR A 128 6.55 8.22 -16.05
CA THR A 128 6.87 7.51 -17.30
C THR A 128 5.84 7.68 -18.39
N GLU A 129 4.60 8.07 -18.04
CA GLU A 129 3.47 8.29 -18.92
C GLU A 129 2.78 9.63 -18.59
N PRO A 130 3.50 10.77 -18.69
CA PRO A 130 3.00 12.10 -18.24
C PRO A 130 1.74 12.55 -18.97
N GLU A 131 1.50 12.04 -20.17
CA GLU A 131 0.28 12.32 -20.95
C GLU A 131 -0.99 11.80 -20.26
N ARG A 132 -0.87 10.85 -19.32
CA ARG A 132 -2.01 10.39 -18.49
C ARG A 132 -2.49 11.47 -17.53
N GLY A 133 -1.64 12.42 -17.15
CA GLY A 133 -1.96 13.54 -16.26
C GLY A 133 -2.53 13.06 -14.91
N LEU A 134 -1.96 12.03 -14.30
CA LEU A 134 -2.52 11.36 -13.12
C LEU A 134 -2.56 12.30 -11.91
N ALA A 135 -1.44 12.93 -11.59
CA ALA A 135 -1.35 13.88 -10.49
C ALA A 135 -2.25 15.10 -10.72
N ALA A 136 -2.31 15.62 -11.95
CA ALA A 136 -3.13 16.78 -12.27
C ALA A 136 -4.64 16.54 -12.08
N ARG A 137 -5.09 15.29 -12.17
CA ARG A 137 -6.52 14.93 -12.11
C ARG A 137 -6.97 14.39 -10.76
N HIS A 138 -6.08 13.75 -10.00
CA HIS A 138 -6.42 12.99 -8.81
C HIS A 138 -5.68 13.51 -7.56
N PRO A 139 -6.38 14.11 -6.58
CA PRO A 139 -5.74 14.64 -5.37
C PRO A 139 -4.87 13.64 -4.61
N TYR A 140 -5.27 12.37 -4.54
CA TYR A 140 -4.45 11.33 -3.94
C TYR A 140 -3.14 11.11 -4.69
N MET A 141 -3.20 11.02 -6.03
CA MET A 141 -2.02 10.79 -6.84
C MET A 141 -1.07 12.00 -6.80
N ALA A 142 -1.62 13.22 -6.80
CA ALA A 142 -0.84 14.45 -6.59
C ALA A 142 -0.06 14.41 -5.27
N ALA A 143 -0.74 14.05 -4.18
CA ALA A 143 -0.10 13.95 -2.87
C ALA A 143 0.97 12.85 -2.83
N ARG A 144 0.78 11.72 -3.55
CA ARG A 144 1.80 10.67 -3.67
C ARG A 144 3.03 11.12 -4.46
N VAL A 145 2.84 11.87 -5.53
CA VAL A 145 3.96 12.47 -6.30
C VAL A 145 4.73 13.45 -5.43
N GLU A 146 4.05 14.39 -4.80
CA GLU A 146 4.68 15.36 -3.91
C GLU A 146 5.38 14.70 -2.71
N GLN A 147 4.77 13.68 -2.09
CA GLN A 147 5.39 12.87 -1.04
C GLN A 147 6.73 12.30 -1.50
N GLN A 148 6.75 11.66 -2.68
CA GLN A 148 7.95 11.06 -3.25
C GLN A 148 9.03 12.12 -3.49
N GLU A 149 8.70 13.19 -4.18
CA GLU A 149 9.64 14.26 -4.52
C GLU A 149 10.25 14.91 -3.27
N ARG A 150 9.42 15.29 -2.30
CA ARG A 150 9.89 15.96 -1.10
C ARG A 150 10.67 15.04 -0.16
N CYS A 151 10.30 13.76 -0.06
CA CYS A 151 11.08 12.80 0.73
C CYS A 151 12.44 12.53 0.07
N LEU A 152 12.50 12.33 -1.24
CA LEU A 152 13.75 12.09 -1.97
C LEU A 152 14.69 13.30 -1.94
N ALA A 153 14.15 14.52 -1.91
CA ALA A 153 14.94 15.75 -1.82
C ALA A 153 15.73 15.88 -0.50
N LEU A 154 15.41 15.08 0.53
CA LEU A 154 16.15 15.05 1.80
C LEU A 154 17.39 14.17 1.76
N ALA A 155 17.54 13.32 0.73
CA ALA A 155 18.71 12.45 0.56
C ALA A 155 20.00 13.27 0.44
N SER A 156 21.10 12.68 0.90
CA SER A 156 22.47 13.24 0.78
C SER A 156 23.46 12.07 0.70
N ASP A 157 24.75 12.36 0.52
CA ASP A 157 25.80 11.35 0.39
C ASP A 157 25.88 10.39 1.59
N ASP A 158 25.48 10.87 2.78
CA ASP A 158 25.49 10.12 4.03
C ASP A 158 24.10 9.71 4.55
N PHE A 159 23.05 9.99 3.78
CA PHE A 159 21.66 9.70 4.14
C PHE A 159 20.84 9.23 2.93
N SER A 160 20.60 7.91 2.84
CA SER A 160 19.84 7.34 1.75
C SER A 160 18.33 7.40 2.00
N VAL A 161 17.57 7.78 0.98
CA VAL A 161 16.11 7.77 0.97
C VAL A 161 15.61 7.02 -0.25
N ALA A 162 14.86 5.95 -0.02
CA ALA A 162 14.18 5.22 -1.08
C ALA A 162 12.67 5.33 -0.93
N VAL A 163 11.96 5.46 -2.05
CA VAL A 163 10.50 5.42 -2.08
C VAL A 163 10.06 4.20 -2.90
N LEU A 164 9.38 3.27 -2.26
CA LEU A 164 8.86 2.08 -2.93
C LEU A 164 7.54 2.42 -3.62
N GLU A 165 7.50 2.32 -4.94
CA GLU A 165 6.33 2.56 -5.78
C GLU A 165 5.47 1.29 -5.81
N ILE A 166 4.66 1.10 -4.77
CA ILE A 166 3.95 -0.14 -4.47
C ILE A 166 2.61 -0.20 -5.21
N PRO A 167 2.34 -1.28 -5.98
CA PRO A 167 1.09 -1.49 -6.70
C PRO A 167 0.01 -2.16 -5.83
N TYR A 168 -0.88 -2.93 -6.44
CA TYR A 168 -1.86 -3.77 -5.75
C TYR A 168 -1.17 -4.85 -4.92
N VAL A 169 -1.51 -4.94 -3.63
CA VAL A 169 -0.83 -5.81 -2.67
C VAL A 169 -1.76 -6.88 -2.13
N PHE A 170 -1.21 -8.10 -2.01
CA PHE A 170 -1.88 -9.25 -1.41
C PHE A 170 -1.04 -9.83 -0.27
N GLY A 171 -1.71 -10.25 0.78
CA GLY A 171 -1.08 -10.81 1.96
C GLY A 171 -2.00 -10.81 3.16
N LEU A 172 -1.55 -11.43 4.23
CA LEU A 172 -2.30 -11.57 5.48
C LEU A 172 -1.48 -11.09 6.66
N VAL A 173 -2.17 -10.52 7.63
CA VAL A 173 -1.64 -10.29 8.96
C VAL A 173 -2.46 -11.16 9.92
N PRO A 174 -1.83 -11.89 10.86
CA PRO A 174 -2.58 -12.70 11.82
C PRO A 174 -3.64 -11.87 12.56
N GLU A 175 -4.78 -12.47 12.86
CA GLU A 175 -5.90 -11.86 13.59
C GLU A 175 -6.50 -10.58 12.96
N ARG A 176 -6.15 -10.28 11.71
CA ARG A 176 -6.70 -9.13 10.98
C ARG A 176 -7.43 -9.57 9.72
N ASN A 177 -8.57 -8.95 9.48
CA ASN A 177 -9.29 -9.16 8.24
C ASN A 177 -8.47 -8.60 7.06
N PRO A 178 -8.33 -9.36 5.97
CA PRO A 178 -7.75 -8.83 4.75
C PRO A 178 -8.57 -7.64 4.27
N LEU A 179 -7.89 -6.60 3.83
CA LEU A 179 -8.54 -5.41 3.28
C LEU A 179 -9.53 -5.73 2.15
N TRP A 180 -9.23 -6.74 1.36
CA TRP A 180 -10.06 -7.19 0.24
C TRP A 180 -11.43 -7.70 0.66
N ALA A 181 -11.59 -8.17 1.92
CA ALA A 181 -12.88 -8.58 2.48
C ALA A 181 -13.89 -7.42 2.52
N ASP A 182 -13.41 -6.20 2.79
CA ASP A 182 -14.26 -5.01 2.87
C ASP A 182 -14.39 -4.27 1.52
N VAL A 183 -13.36 -4.35 0.67
CA VAL A 183 -13.27 -3.56 -0.55
C VAL A 183 -13.86 -4.26 -1.77
N LEU A 184 -13.51 -5.52 -1.98
CA LEU A 184 -13.88 -6.23 -3.22
C LEU A 184 -15.00 -7.23 -3.01
N VAL A 185 -14.99 -8.01 -1.93
CA VAL A 185 -15.96 -9.08 -1.70
C VAL A 185 -17.41 -8.59 -1.75
N PRO A 186 -17.81 -7.47 -1.07
CA PRO A 186 -19.17 -6.99 -1.15
C PRO A 186 -19.61 -6.61 -2.57
N ARG A 187 -18.68 -6.09 -3.38
CA ARG A 187 -18.95 -5.73 -4.77
C ARG A 187 -19.16 -6.97 -5.64
N LEU A 188 -18.34 -8.01 -5.45
CA LEU A 188 -18.48 -9.29 -6.17
C LEU A 188 -19.76 -10.01 -5.75
N ASP A 189 -20.19 -9.89 -4.50
CA ASP A 189 -21.44 -10.45 -4.01
C ASP A 189 -22.68 -9.84 -4.68
N LEU A 190 -22.66 -8.54 -4.93
CA LEU A 190 -23.72 -7.84 -5.65
C LEU A 190 -23.80 -8.20 -7.14
N MET A 191 -22.72 -8.71 -7.73
CA MET A 191 -22.62 -8.99 -9.17
C MET A 191 -22.87 -10.47 -9.50
N ARG A 192 -23.71 -11.20 -8.71
CA ARG A 192 -24.06 -12.60 -8.98
C ARG A 192 -25.02 -12.74 -10.17
N PRO A 193 -24.88 -13.77 -11.00
CA PRO A 193 -23.84 -14.83 -11.02
C PRO A 193 -22.59 -14.43 -11.80
N TRP A 194 -22.57 -13.31 -12.49
CA TRP A 194 -21.49 -12.85 -13.36
C TRP A 194 -20.77 -11.65 -12.72
N ILE A 195 -19.52 -11.44 -13.10
CA ILE A 195 -18.74 -10.26 -12.68
C ILE A 195 -18.65 -9.31 -13.87
N PHE A 196 -19.12 -8.08 -13.70
CA PHE A 196 -19.01 -7.03 -14.71
C PHE A 196 -17.85 -6.11 -14.34
N PHE A 197 -16.83 -6.03 -15.20
CA PHE A 197 -15.64 -5.24 -14.89
C PHE A 197 -15.05 -4.60 -16.16
N PRO A 198 -14.40 -3.41 -16.08
CA PRO A 198 -13.76 -2.83 -17.25
C PRO A 198 -12.61 -3.70 -17.76
N PRO A 199 -12.15 -3.50 -19.02
CA PRO A 199 -10.90 -4.06 -19.51
C PRO A 199 -9.72 -3.51 -18.74
N GLY A 200 -8.51 -3.99 -19.03
CA GLY A 200 -7.29 -3.50 -18.41
C GLY A 200 -6.69 -4.47 -17.41
N GLY A 201 -5.86 -3.93 -16.55
CA GLY A 201 -5.11 -4.71 -15.58
C GLY A 201 -4.12 -3.83 -14.82
N THR A 202 -3.38 -4.43 -13.91
CA THR A 202 -2.45 -3.69 -13.08
C THR A 202 -1.24 -4.53 -12.69
N ALA A 203 -0.16 -3.88 -12.33
CA ALA A 203 0.94 -4.52 -11.62
C ALA A 203 0.48 -4.94 -10.22
N MET A 204 0.98 -6.07 -9.74
CA MET A 204 0.62 -6.66 -8.46
C MET A 204 1.85 -7.18 -7.73
N THR A 205 1.78 -7.25 -6.40
CA THR A 205 2.85 -7.77 -5.56
C THR A 205 2.31 -8.43 -4.29
N SER A 206 3.12 -9.27 -3.66
CA SER A 206 2.84 -9.79 -2.34
C SER A 206 3.44 -8.90 -1.25
N ALA A 207 2.80 -8.81 -0.08
CA ALA A 207 3.32 -8.07 1.05
C ALA A 207 4.67 -8.63 1.54
N GLY A 208 4.87 -9.95 1.41
CA GLY A 208 6.15 -10.58 1.72
C GLY A 208 7.28 -10.15 0.77
N TYR A 209 7.00 -9.97 -0.52
CA TYR A 209 7.99 -9.45 -1.46
C TYR A 209 8.34 -8.01 -1.15
N VAL A 210 7.36 -7.15 -0.86
CA VAL A 210 7.61 -5.76 -0.44
C VAL A 210 8.52 -5.72 0.80
N GLY A 211 8.28 -6.58 1.79
CA GLY A 211 9.14 -6.69 2.98
C GLY A 211 10.58 -7.05 2.64
N ARG A 212 10.80 -8.02 1.75
CA ARG A 212 12.16 -8.40 1.29
C ARG A 212 12.81 -7.28 0.49
N VAL A 213 12.06 -6.59 -0.37
CA VAL A 213 12.58 -5.40 -1.10
C VAL A 213 13.01 -4.32 -0.11
N ALA A 214 12.18 -3.97 0.87
CA ALA A 214 12.51 -2.96 1.88
C ALA A 214 13.80 -3.31 2.64
N ARG A 215 13.96 -4.59 3.03
CA ARG A 215 15.19 -5.09 3.65
C ARG A 215 16.40 -4.91 2.74
N SER A 216 16.34 -5.42 1.50
CA SER A 216 17.48 -5.34 0.57
C SER A 216 17.85 -3.88 0.25
N VAL A 217 16.86 -2.99 0.16
CA VAL A 217 17.08 -1.54 -0.03
C VAL A 217 17.84 -0.93 1.15
N ILE A 218 17.50 -1.32 2.38
CA ILE A 218 18.22 -0.89 3.59
C ILE A 218 19.65 -1.44 3.59
N GLU A 219 19.83 -2.73 3.32
CA GLU A 219 21.15 -3.40 3.31
C GLU A 219 22.10 -2.82 2.27
N GLN A 220 21.57 -2.41 1.10
CA GLN A 220 22.34 -1.89 -0.02
C GLN A 220 22.39 -0.36 -0.10
N GLU A 221 21.78 0.35 0.86
CA GLU A 221 21.78 1.83 0.94
C GLU A 221 21.24 2.52 -0.34
N ILE A 222 20.19 1.94 -0.92
CA ILE A 222 19.67 2.42 -2.21
C ILE A 222 18.89 3.71 -2.01
N THR A 223 19.14 4.70 -2.87
CA THR A 223 18.39 5.95 -2.96
C THR A 223 17.59 6.00 -4.26
N GLY A 224 16.39 6.56 -4.21
CA GLY A 224 15.56 6.83 -5.38
C GLY A 224 14.19 6.15 -5.36
N PRO A 225 13.38 6.37 -6.41
CA PRO A 225 12.11 5.71 -6.59
C PRO A 225 12.33 4.29 -7.13
N LEU A 226 11.60 3.32 -6.56
CA LEU A 226 11.75 1.90 -6.89
C LEU A 226 10.38 1.28 -7.20
N PRO A 227 10.08 0.92 -8.47
CA PRO A 227 8.82 0.30 -8.85
C PRO A 227 8.75 -1.17 -8.42
N VAL A 228 8.03 -1.45 -7.33
CA VAL A 228 7.99 -2.78 -6.71
C VAL A 228 6.83 -3.59 -7.24
N ALA A 229 7.10 -4.53 -8.14
CA ALA A 229 6.09 -5.47 -8.64
C ALA A 229 6.68 -6.88 -8.76
N GLU A 230 5.81 -7.90 -8.66
CA GLU A 230 6.17 -9.29 -8.97
C GLU A 230 5.58 -9.72 -10.31
N GLN A 231 4.39 -9.23 -10.66
CA GLN A 231 3.67 -9.67 -11.84
C GLN A 231 2.68 -8.61 -12.31
N ASN A 232 2.48 -8.50 -13.61
CA ASN A 232 1.36 -7.80 -14.22
C ASN A 232 0.20 -8.79 -14.43
N MET A 233 -1.03 -8.36 -14.12
CA MET A 233 -2.20 -9.23 -14.28
C MET A 233 -3.39 -8.46 -14.83
N GLU A 234 -4.08 -9.03 -15.82
CA GLU A 234 -5.35 -8.48 -16.31
C GLU A 234 -6.47 -8.68 -15.29
N TRP A 235 -7.41 -7.73 -15.22
CA TRP A 235 -8.56 -7.82 -14.30
C TRP A 235 -9.33 -9.10 -14.46
N LYS A 236 -9.50 -9.57 -15.70
CA LYS A 236 -10.22 -10.83 -15.97
C LYS A 236 -9.55 -12.01 -15.27
N GLN A 237 -8.24 -12.13 -15.38
CA GLN A 237 -7.47 -13.20 -14.73
C GLN A 237 -7.56 -13.08 -13.21
N PHE A 238 -7.29 -11.89 -12.66
CA PHE A 238 -7.37 -11.63 -11.23
C PHE A 238 -8.74 -11.98 -10.64
N LEU A 239 -9.82 -11.48 -11.27
CA LEU A 239 -11.18 -11.72 -10.78
C LEU A 239 -11.63 -13.18 -10.93
N THR A 240 -11.11 -13.90 -11.93
CA THR A 240 -11.31 -15.34 -12.06
C THR A 240 -10.70 -16.07 -10.86
N ILE A 241 -9.43 -15.82 -10.54
CA ILE A 241 -8.74 -16.42 -9.39
C ILE A 241 -9.45 -16.05 -8.08
N ALA A 242 -9.75 -14.77 -7.88
CA ALA A 242 -10.41 -14.29 -6.67
C ALA A 242 -11.80 -14.94 -6.47
N SER A 243 -12.59 -15.05 -7.54
CA SER A 243 -13.92 -15.67 -7.46
C SER A 243 -13.87 -17.18 -7.24
N GLU A 244 -12.88 -17.87 -7.80
CA GLU A 244 -12.65 -19.28 -7.56
C GLU A 244 -12.41 -19.56 -6.07
N GLU A 245 -11.54 -18.78 -5.43
CA GLU A 245 -11.25 -18.93 -3.99
C GLU A 245 -12.46 -18.55 -3.12
N LEU A 246 -13.13 -17.44 -3.44
CA LEU A 246 -14.27 -16.96 -2.65
C LEU A 246 -15.47 -17.85 -2.71
N TYR A 247 -15.76 -18.46 -3.85
CA TYR A 247 -17.04 -19.13 -4.12
C TYR A 247 -16.89 -20.61 -4.46
N GLY A 248 -15.67 -21.14 -4.49
CA GLY A 248 -15.38 -22.53 -4.85
C GLY A 248 -15.48 -22.82 -6.35
N ALA A 249 -15.79 -21.82 -7.18
CA ALA A 249 -15.83 -21.91 -8.64
C ALA A 249 -15.57 -20.56 -9.28
N ALA A 250 -14.85 -20.55 -10.38
CA ALA A 250 -14.60 -19.36 -11.17
C ALA A 250 -15.90 -18.80 -11.74
N ARG A 251 -16.15 -17.51 -11.53
CA ARG A 251 -17.28 -16.80 -12.14
C ARG A 251 -16.89 -16.21 -13.49
N ARG A 252 -17.84 -16.19 -14.41
CA ARG A 252 -17.62 -15.57 -15.71
C ARG A 252 -17.46 -14.05 -15.56
N VAL A 253 -16.31 -13.52 -15.96
CA VAL A 253 -16.04 -12.08 -16.02
C VAL A 253 -16.47 -11.55 -17.39
N ILE A 254 -17.41 -10.61 -17.39
CA ILE A 254 -17.92 -9.91 -18.56
C ILE A 254 -17.27 -8.54 -18.62
N THR A 255 -16.53 -8.30 -19.71
CA THR A 255 -15.87 -7.01 -19.91
C THR A 255 -16.89 -5.95 -20.33
N VAL A 256 -16.92 -4.84 -19.58
CA VAL A 256 -17.79 -3.69 -19.81
C VAL A 256 -16.96 -2.51 -20.28
N PRO A 257 -17.36 -1.80 -21.36
CA PRO A 257 -16.64 -0.61 -21.82
C PRO A 257 -16.44 0.43 -20.71
N GLY A 258 -15.22 0.99 -20.60
CA GLY A 258 -14.84 1.90 -19.52
C GLY A 258 -15.74 3.15 -19.41
N GLN A 259 -16.30 3.63 -20.53
CA GLN A 259 -17.24 4.76 -20.55
C GLN A 259 -18.55 4.46 -19.82
N LEU A 260 -19.06 3.22 -19.87
CA LEU A 260 -20.25 2.82 -19.12
C LEU A 260 -19.96 2.76 -17.62
N VAL A 261 -18.79 2.26 -17.24
CA VAL A 261 -18.35 2.23 -15.84
C VAL A 261 -18.09 3.66 -15.32
N ALA A 262 -17.62 4.57 -16.17
CA ALA A 262 -17.43 5.96 -15.82
C ALA A 262 -18.74 6.67 -15.40
N GLY A 263 -19.87 6.31 -16.03
CA GLY A 263 -21.20 6.79 -15.62
C GLY A 263 -21.55 6.45 -14.18
N TYR A 264 -21.26 5.22 -13.75
CA TYR A 264 -21.40 4.81 -12.35
C TYR A 264 -20.51 5.65 -11.42
N GLY A 265 -19.29 5.97 -11.83
CA GLY A 265 -18.37 6.82 -11.07
C GLY A 265 -18.91 8.24 -10.82
N VAL A 266 -19.66 8.80 -11.77
CA VAL A 266 -20.32 10.13 -11.57
C VAL A 266 -21.34 10.04 -10.43
N GLY A 267 -22.17 9.00 -10.40
CA GLY A 267 -23.14 8.79 -9.32
C GLY A 267 -22.49 8.65 -7.94
N GLN A 268 -21.40 7.88 -7.87
CA GLN A 268 -20.65 7.75 -6.62
C GLN A 268 -20.04 9.08 -6.15
N GLN A 269 -19.44 9.85 -7.05
CA GLN A 269 -18.85 11.15 -6.72
C GLN A 269 -19.92 12.14 -6.21
N LEU A 270 -21.10 12.13 -6.82
CA LEU A 270 -22.24 12.96 -6.38
C LEU A 270 -22.73 12.54 -4.99
N ALA A 271 -22.86 11.24 -4.75
CA ALA A 271 -23.27 10.73 -3.44
C ALA A 271 -22.30 11.12 -2.30
N LEU A 272 -21.00 11.13 -2.57
CA LEU A 272 -20.01 11.62 -1.60
C LEU A 272 -20.16 13.11 -1.34
N ARG A 273 -20.33 13.94 -2.39
CA ARG A 273 -20.51 15.39 -2.25
C ARG A 273 -21.73 15.77 -1.42
N ILE A 274 -22.85 15.05 -1.60
CA ILE A 274 -24.08 15.26 -0.81
C ILE A 274 -23.80 15.01 0.69
N LYS A 275 -22.88 14.09 1.01
CA LYS A 275 -22.47 13.77 2.39
C LYS A 275 -21.37 14.69 2.94
N GLY A 276 -20.93 15.71 2.18
CA GLY A 276 -19.80 16.57 2.53
C GLY A 276 -18.44 15.86 2.49
N LEU A 277 -18.38 14.69 1.83
CA LEU A 277 -17.17 13.88 1.65
C LEU A 277 -16.57 14.11 0.26
N ASP A 278 -15.26 13.87 0.13
CA ASP A 278 -14.56 13.91 -1.14
C ASP A 278 -13.67 12.67 -1.28
N SER A 279 -13.36 12.29 -2.51
CA SER A 279 -12.46 11.19 -2.82
C SER A 279 -11.13 11.73 -3.34
N GLY A 280 -10.04 11.08 -2.97
CA GLY A 280 -8.72 11.31 -3.57
C GLY A 280 -8.66 10.94 -5.05
N LEU A 281 -9.62 10.15 -5.52
CA LEU A 281 -9.77 9.76 -6.93
C LEU A 281 -10.99 10.46 -7.54
N ARG A 282 -10.86 10.98 -8.73
CA ARG A 282 -11.98 11.47 -9.55
C ARG A 282 -12.59 10.26 -10.27
N TYR A 283 -13.60 9.63 -9.67
CA TYR A 283 -14.10 8.30 -10.07
C TYR A 283 -14.42 8.16 -11.54
N ARG A 284 -15.04 9.19 -12.17
CA ARG A 284 -15.31 9.16 -13.61
C ARG A 284 -14.02 8.95 -14.41
N ASP A 285 -13.01 9.75 -14.13
CA ASP A 285 -11.72 9.70 -14.82
C ASP A 285 -10.94 8.44 -14.46
N TYR A 286 -10.89 8.11 -13.18
CA TYR A 286 -10.21 6.92 -12.68
C TYR A 286 -10.72 5.64 -13.34
N LEU A 287 -12.04 5.45 -13.40
CA LEU A 287 -12.63 4.24 -13.97
C LEU A 287 -12.42 4.15 -15.49
N ALA A 288 -12.48 5.28 -16.22
CA ALA A 288 -12.30 5.30 -17.66
C ALA A 288 -10.84 5.27 -18.12
N ASN A 289 -9.96 5.98 -17.42
CA ASN A 289 -8.60 6.28 -17.88
C ASN A 289 -7.49 5.62 -17.06
N VAL A 290 -7.80 5.08 -15.89
CA VAL A 290 -6.85 4.33 -15.06
C VAL A 290 -7.26 2.87 -14.97
N GLN A 291 -8.43 2.57 -14.41
CA GLN A 291 -8.85 1.19 -14.18
C GLN A 291 -9.16 0.43 -15.48
N ALA A 292 -9.73 1.10 -16.50
CA ALA A 292 -9.99 0.48 -17.80
C ALA A 292 -8.76 0.39 -18.71
N LYS A 293 -7.59 0.78 -18.23
CA LYS A 293 -6.32 0.69 -18.94
C LYS A 293 -5.41 -0.34 -18.27
N LYS A 294 -4.35 -0.72 -18.98
CA LYS A 294 -3.27 -1.55 -18.40
C LYS A 294 -2.27 -0.63 -17.72
N SER A 295 -2.24 -0.67 -16.40
CA SER A 295 -1.19 -0.04 -15.59
C SER A 295 -0.14 -1.10 -15.26
N PHE A 296 0.63 -1.49 -16.27
CA PHE A 296 1.64 -2.54 -16.21
C PHE A 296 3.04 -1.91 -16.09
N ILE A 297 3.82 -2.40 -15.13
CA ILE A 297 5.25 -2.12 -15.07
C ILE A 297 5.94 -3.08 -16.04
N PRO A 298 6.78 -2.61 -16.99
CA PRO A 298 7.47 -3.49 -17.92
C PRO A 298 8.23 -4.61 -17.20
N GLU A 299 8.18 -5.82 -17.72
CA GLU A 299 8.86 -6.98 -17.12
C GLU A 299 10.35 -6.72 -16.97
N SER A 300 10.98 -6.05 -17.95
CA SER A 300 12.40 -5.64 -17.86
C SER A 300 12.70 -4.78 -16.63
N VAL A 301 11.78 -3.90 -16.21
CA VAL A 301 11.93 -3.06 -15.02
C VAL A 301 11.77 -3.88 -13.74
N ILE A 302 10.83 -4.84 -13.74
CA ILE A 302 10.63 -5.79 -12.64
C ILE A 302 11.87 -6.65 -12.43
N ASP A 303 12.41 -7.21 -13.53
CA ASP A 303 13.58 -8.08 -13.51
C ASP A 303 14.87 -7.33 -13.15
N GLU A 304 15.02 -6.08 -13.63
CA GLU A 304 16.15 -5.21 -13.30
C GLU A 304 16.18 -4.92 -11.80
N LEU A 305 15.03 -4.53 -11.20
CA LEU A 305 14.96 -4.29 -9.77
C LEU A 305 15.25 -5.58 -8.99
N GLY A 306 14.63 -6.70 -9.39
CA GLY A 306 14.88 -8.00 -8.77
C GLY A 306 16.36 -8.38 -8.78
N SER A 307 17.00 -8.26 -9.94
CA SER A 307 18.43 -8.55 -10.12
C SER A 307 19.31 -7.64 -9.26
N ARG A 308 19.02 -6.33 -9.27
CA ARG A 308 19.74 -5.34 -8.46
C ARG A 308 19.68 -5.63 -6.97
N LEU A 309 18.52 -6.12 -6.49
CA LEU A 309 18.29 -6.41 -5.07
C LEU A 309 18.70 -7.84 -4.68
N GLY A 310 19.10 -8.68 -5.62
CA GLY A 310 19.34 -10.11 -5.39
C GLY A 310 18.06 -10.88 -5.05
N LEU A 311 16.92 -10.40 -5.54
CA LEU A 311 15.59 -11.00 -5.33
C LEU A 311 15.05 -11.55 -6.65
N GLN A 312 14.28 -12.65 -6.57
CA GLN A 312 13.55 -13.19 -7.71
C GLN A 312 12.10 -12.76 -7.61
N PRO A 313 11.57 -11.93 -8.54
CA PRO A 313 10.15 -11.71 -8.67
C PRO A 313 9.45 -13.05 -8.93
N GLY A 314 8.36 -13.31 -8.24
CA GLY A 314 7.64 -14.56 -8.35
C GLY A 314 6.24 -14.37 -8.91
N SER A 315 5.44 -15.44 -8.90
CA SER A 315 4.01 -15.32 -9.15
C SER A 315 3.30 -14.75 -7.93
N VAL A 316 2.47 -13.73 -8.12
CA VAL A 316 1.62 -13.17 -7.08
C VAL A 316 0.38 -14.02 -6.80
N GLU A 317 0.05 -14.96 -7.68
CA GLU A 317 -1.16 -15.80 -7.59
C GLU A 317 -1.30 -16.53 -6.25
N PRO A 318 -0.25 -17.16 -5.67
CA PRO A 318 -0.36 -17.80 -4.35
C PRO A 318 -0.79 -16.83 -3.24
N ALA A 319 -0.31 -15.58 -3.28
CA ALA A 319 -0.70 -14.55 -2.31
C ALA A 319 -2.15 -14.11 -2.53
N ILE A 320 -2.60 -13.97 -3.77
CA ILE A 320 -4.00 -13.69 -4.12
C ILE A 320 -4.89 -14.80 -3.57
N ARG A 321 -4.61 -16.07 -3.90
CA ARG A 321 -5.38 -17.23 -3.45
C ARG A 321 -5.49 -17.29 -1.93
N LYS A 322 -4.37 -17.18 -1.22
CA LYS A 322 -4.35 -17.19 0.25
C LYS A 322 -5.18 -16.04 0.84
N THR A 323 -5.10 -14.84 0.24
CA THR A 323 -5.86 -13.67 0.70
C THR A 323 -7.36 -13.89 0.54
N PHE A 324 -7.82 -14.40 -0.60
CA PHE A 324 -9.25 -14.61 -0.84
C PHE A 324 -9.81 -15.86 -0.16
N ALA A 325 -9.00 -16.88 0.09
CA ALA A 325 -9.39 -18.00 0.96
C ALA A 325 -9.70 -17.52 2.39
N GLU A 326 -8.89 -16.61 2.95
CA GLU A 326 -9.20 -15.99 4.26
C GLU A 326 -10.44 -15.10 4.20
N CYS A 327 -10.65 -14.33 3.12
CA CYS A 327 -11.88 -13.56 2.93
C CYS A 327 -13.13 -14.47 2.95
N ARG A 328 -13.06 -15.64 2.32
CA ARG A 328 -14.11 -16.66 2.37
C ARG A 328 -14.34 -17.16 3.79
N ALA A 329 -13.27 -17.57 4.48
CA ALA A 329 -13.36 -18.07 5.85
C ALA A 329 -14.02 -17.05 6.79
N ILE A 330 -13.76 -15.75 6.61
CA ILE A 330 -14.41 -14.68 7.38
C ILE A 330 -15.90 -14.58 7.05
N SER A 331 -16.29 -14.68 5.78
CA SER A 331 -17.70 -14.60 5.37
C SER A 331 -18.54 -15.79 5.87
N GLU A 332 -17.92 -16.95 6.08
CA GLU A 332 -18.53 -18.17 6.59
C GLU A 332 -18.59 -18.21 8.14
N ARG A 333 -17.86 -17.35 8.85
CA ARG A 333 -17.93 -17.26 10.32
C ARG A 333 -19.32 -16.80 10.75
N PRO A 334 -19.97 -17.46 11.70
CA PRO A 334 -21.26 -16.98 12.23
C PRO A 334 -21.05 -15.57 12.80
N ARG A 335 -21.87 -14.61 12.36
CA ARG A 335 -21.84 -13.26 12.91
C ARG A 335 -22.01 -13.35 14.41
N ARG A 336 -20.96 -13.06 15.19
CA ARG A 336 -21.11 -12.84 16.62
C ARG A 336 -22.18 -11.76 16.78
N LYS A 337 -23.30 -12.11 17.43
CA LYS A 337 -24.31 -11.12 17.83
C LYS A 337 -23.54 -10.05 18.62
N SER A 338 -23.54 -8.82 18.12
CA SER A 338 -23.09 -7.68 18.88
C SER A 338 -23.92 -7.65 20.16
N GLU A 339 -23.30 -7.85 21.31
CA GLU A 339 -23.96 -7.54 22.58
C GLU A 339 -24.32 -6.06 22.54
N PRO A 340 -25.57 -5.70 22.87
CA PRO A 340 -25.95 -4.29 22.96
C PRO A 340 -25.19 -3.68 24.13
N SER A 341 -24.42 -2.64 23.82
CA SER A 341 -23.78 -1.74 24.80
C SER A 341 -24.78 -0.83 25.46
#